data_378342e9520e212ee21b98750ed424f0
#
_entry.id   378342e9520e212ee21b98750ed424f0
#
_cell.length_a   1.000
_cell.length_b   1.000
_cell.length_c   1.000
_cell.angle_alpha   90.00
_cell.angle_beta   90.00
_cell.angle_gamma   90.00
#
_symmetry.space_group_name_H-M   'P 1'
#
loop_
_entity.id
_entity.type
_entity.pdbx_description
1 polymer ?
#
loop_
_entity_poly.entity_id
_entity_poly.type
_entity_poly.pdbx_seq_one_letter_code
_entity_poly.pdbx_strand_id
1 'polypeptide(L)'
;MADLIKIHSDGRHELKDGGSMCDSVRWNEDGTFKEVAGHKPIIGCSMMVGSWRARSFANQDYWLTTPVTKIIEETEKYVIFETENSTYKLIK
;
A
#
# COMPACT_ATOMS: atom_id res chain seq x y z
N MET A 1 -2.82 12.25 4.66
CA MET A 1 -1.69 11.51 5.21
C MET A 1 -2.11 10.10 5.55
N ALA A 2 -1.30 9.11 5.23
CA ALA A 2 -1.66 7.71 5.43
C ALA A 2 -0.52 6.95 6.07
N ASP A 3 -0.86 5.93 6.85
CA ASP A 3 0.12 5.03 7.45
C ASP A 3 -0.16 3.62 6.97
N LEU A 4 0.88 2.93 6.54
CA LEU A 4 0.79 1.53 6.12
C LEU A 4 1.40 0.64 7.19
N ILE A 5 0.58 -0.24 7.73
CA ILE A 5 0.97 -1.13 8.82
C ILE A 5 0.86 -2.57 8.33
N LYS A 6 1.93 -3.35 8.53
CA LYS A 6 1.89 -4.78 8.26
C LYS A 6 1.38 -5.52 9.49
N ILE A 7 0.39 -6.38 9.29
CA ILE A 7 -0.14 -7.22 10.35
C ILE A 7 0.48 -8.60 10.21
N HIS A 8 1.33 -8.97 11.17
CA HIS A 8 2.00 -10.25 11.16
C HIS A 8 1.08 -11.37 11.64
N SER A 9 1.38 -12.59 11.27
CA SER A 9 0.56 -13.75 11.63
C SER A 9 0.45 -14.00 13.13
N ASP A 10 1.42 -13.49 13.90
CA ASP A 10 1.40 -13.60 15.36
C ASP A 10 0.65 -12.47 16.04
N GLY A 11 0.02 -11.60 15.26
CA GLY A 11 -0.76 -10.45 15.77
C GLY A 11 0.03 -9.17 15.94
N ARG A 12 1.34 -9.17 15.69
CA ARG A 12 2.11 -7.94 15.78
C ARG A 12 1.79 -7.00 14.64
N HIS A 13 1.83 -5.71 14.93
CA HIS A 13 1.65 -4.67 13.93
C HIS A 13 2.98 -3.95 13.74
N GLU A 14 3.39 -3.77 12.50
CA GLU A 14 4.64 -3.11 12.16
C GLU A 14 4.39 -1.99 11.15
N LEU A 15 4.73 -0.76 11.52
CA LEU A 15 4.63 0.37 10.60
C LEU A 15 5.68 0.20 9.50
N LYS A 16 5.22 0.13 8.25
CA LYS A 16 6.12 0.00 7.10
C LYS A 16 6.48 1.35 6.52
N ASP A 17 5.50 2.22 6.37
CA ASP A 17 5.75 3.58 5.89
C ASP A 17 4.53 4.44 6.18
N GLY A 18 4.72 5.74 6.03
CA GLY A 18 3.65 6.71 6.19
C GLY A 18 3.99 8.00 5.50
N GLY A 19 2.98 8.80 5.21
CA GLY A 19 3.21 10.08 4.60
C GLY A 19 2.06 10.55 3.74
N SER A 20 2.37 11.49 2.85
CA SER A 20 1.37 12.13 2.00
C SER A 20 1.10 11.36 0.71
N MET A 21 1.98 10.44 0.35
CA MET A 21 1.78 9.66 -0.87
C MET A 21 1.05 8.35 -0.54
N CYS A 22 -0.08 8.14 -1.18
CA CYS A 22 -0.88 6.94 -0.99
C CYS A 22 -1.57 6.64 -2.31
N ASP A 23 -0.96 5.79 -3.12
CA ASP A 23 -1.42 5.51 -4.47
C ASP A 23 -1.63 4.02 -4.69
N SER A 24 -2.67 3.71 -5.44
CA SER A 24 -2.95 2.36 -5.91
C SER A 24 -2.45 2.27 -7.35
N VAL A 25 -1.47 1.42 -7.58
CA VAL A 25 -0.74 1.34 -8.85
C VAL A 25 -1.20 0.12 -9.66
N ARG A 26 -1.58 0.37 -10.89
CA ARG A 26 -1.95 -0.69 -11.83
C ARG A 26 -0.79 -1.00 -12.75
N TRP A 27 -0.53 -2.29 -12.94
CA TRP A 27 0.57 -2.76 -13.77
C TRP A 27 0.08 -3.31 -15.10
N ASN A 28 0.92 -3.22 -16.11
CA ASN A 28 0.72 -3.92 -17.38
C ASN A 28 1.08 -5.41 -17.19
N GLU A 29 0.71 -6.23 -18.16
CA GLU A 29 0.98 -7.67 -18.10
C GLU A 29 2.48 -7.99 -18.03
N ASP A 30 3.32 -7.11 -18.60
CA ASP A 30 4.77 -7.29 -18.58
C ASP A 30 5.43 -6.77 -17.31
N GLY A 31 4.63 -6.30 -16.35
CA GLY A 31 5.16 -5.80 -15.08
C GLY A 31 5.54 -4.34 -15.07
N THR A 32 5.37 -3.63 -16.17
CA THR A 32 5.66 -2.19 -16.21
C THR A 32 4.48 -1.38 -15.66
N PHE A 33 4.78 -0.17 -15.20
CA PHE A 33 3.77 0.73 -14.66
C PHE A 33 2.75 1.12 -15.73
N LYS A 34 1.48 1.04 -15.40
CA LYS A 34 0.40 1.44 -16.29
C LYS A 34 -0.23 2.76 -15.86
N GLU A 35 -0.74 2.83 -14.65
CA GLU A 35 -1.45 4.02 -14.17
C GLU A 35 -1.64 3.98 -12.67
N VAL A 36 -1.95 5.13 -12.09
CA VAL A 36 -2.46 5.22 -10.73
C VAL A 36 -3.98 5.05 -10.82
N ALA A 37 -4.48 3.97 -10.23
CA ALA A 37 -5.90 3.63 -10.30
C ALA A 37 -6.73 4.35 -9.24
N GLY A 38 -6.08 4.85 -8.18
CA GLY A 38 -6.78 5.52 -7.10
C GLY A 38 -5.85 5.75 -5.92
N HIS A 39 -6.44 6.07 -4.77
CA HIS A 39 -5.71 6.38 -3.55
C HIS A 39 -6.12 5.49 -2.39
N LYS A 40 -6.66 4.33 -2.67
CA LYS A 40 -7.05 3.34 -1.68
C LYS A 40 -6.75 1.94 -2.21
N PRO A 41 -6.69 0.92 -1.36
CA PRO A 41 -6.46 -0.45 -1.83
C PRO A 41 -7.52 -0.88 -2.84
N ILE A 42 -7.06 -1.38 -3.98
CA ILE A 42 -7.91 -1.87 -5.06
C ILE A 42 -7.39 -3.24 -5.45
N ILE A 43 -8.28 -4.23 -5.54
CA ILE A 43 -7.89 -5.59 -5.92
C ILE A 43 -7.23 -5.56 -7.30
N GLY A 44 -6.09 -6.22 -7.41
CA GLY A 44 -5.30 -6.26 -8.62
C GLY A 44 -4.25 -5.17 -8.74
N CYS A 45 -4.23 -4.21 -7.80
CA CYS A 45 -3.29 -3.10 -7.81
C CYS A 45 -2.37 -3.16 -6.60
N SER A 46 -1.14 -2.68 -6.76
CA SER A 46 -0.19 -2.56 -5.65
C SER A 46 -0.43 -1.25 -4.91
N MET A 47 -0.28 -1.27 -3.58
CA MET A 47 -0.36 -0.04 -2.78
C MET A 47 1.04 0.54 -2.60
N MET A 48 1.16 1.84 -2.82
CA MET A 48 2.39 2.58 -2.63
C MET A 48 2.14 3.71 -1.63
N VAL A 49 2.84 3.64 -0.49
CA VAL A 49 2.68 4.61 0.59
C VAL A 49 4.04 5.15 0.97
N GLY A 50 4.14 6.47 1.11
CA GLY A 50 5.40 7.09 1.47
C GLY A 50 5.33 8.59 1.49
N SER A 51 6.48 9.23 1.33
CA SER A 51 6.60 10.68 1.41
C SER A 51 6.95 11.30 0.07
N TRP A 52 6.13 12.23 -0.38
CA TRP A 52 6.43 13.02 -1.57
C TRP A 52 7.64 13.93 -1.40
N ARG A 53 7.99 14.22 -0.15
CA ARG A 53 9.12 15.10 0.13
C ARG A 53 10.44 14.39 0.14
N ALA A 54 10.41 13.14 -0.09
CA ALA A 54 11.61 12.37 -0.23
C ALA A 54 12.49 13.05 -1.26
N ARG A 55 13.64 13.49 -0.81
CA ARG A 55 14.54 14.26 -1.66
C ARG A 55 15.26 13.42 -2.65
N SER A 56 15.23 12.21 -2.44
CA SER A 56 16.00 11.33 -3.24
C SER A 56 15.08 10.55 -4.09
N PHE A 57 15.63 9.96 -5.03
CA PHE A 57 14.96 8.99 -5.84
C PHE A 57 15.19 7.60 -5.27
N ALA A 58 15.49 7.55 -3.96
CA ALA A 58 15.79 6.29 -3.30
C ALA A 58 14.52 5.51 -3.01
N ASN A 59 14.61 4.20 -3.15
CA ASN A 59 13.47 3.31 -2.96
C ASN A 59 13.02 3.22 -1.51
N GLN A 60 13.80 3.76 -0.56
CA GLN A 60 13.41 3.77 0.84
C GLN A 60 12.34 4.80 1.16
N ASP A 61 12.04 5.68 0.21
CA ASP A 61 11.12 6.78 0.47
C ASP A 61 9.66 6.36 0.42
N TYR A 62 9.39 5.14 0.03
CA TYR A 62 8.04 4.60 0.00
C TYR A 62 8.06 3.09 0.16
N TRP A 63 6.93 2.54 0.52
CA TRP A 63 6.70 1.10 0.57
C TRP A 63 5.72 0.72 -0.53
N LEU A 64 6.09 -0.26 -1.35
CA LEU A 64 5.25 -0.77 -2.42
C LEU A 64 4.89 -2.22 -2.11
N THR A 65 3.61 -2.52 -2.04
CA THR A 65 3.15 -3.88 -1.78
C THR A 65 3.06 -4.68 -3.08
N THR A 66 2.96 -5.99 -2.96
CA THR A 66 2.49 -6.82 -4.07
C THR A 66 1.00 -6.52 -4.32
N PRO A 67 0.44 -6.95 -5.44
CA PRO A 67 -0.96 -6.63 -5.74
C PRO A 67 -1.93 -7.11 -4.67
N VAL A 68 -2.92 -6.28 -4.38
CA VAL A 68 -3.97 -6.60 -3.43
C VAL A 68 -4.82 -7.75 -3.97
N THR A 69 -5.04 -8.76 -3.15
CA THR A 69 -5.84 -9.93 -3.54
C THR A 69 -7.21 -9.94 -2.88
N LYS A 70 -7.34 -9.27 -1.74
CA LYS A 70 -8.59 -9.28 -0.98
C LYS A 70 -8.70 -8.04 -0.10
N ILE A 71 -9.89 -7.46 -0.01
CA ILE A 71 -10.21 -6.41 0.96
C ILE A 71 -10.96 -7.10 2.11
N ILE A 72 -10.37 -7.07 3.31
CA ILE A 72 -10.94 -7.72 4.48
C ILE A 72 -11.95 -6.82 5.18
N GLU A 73 -11.58 -5.55 5.35
CA GLU A 73 -12.44 -4.59 6.03
C GLU A 73 -12.14 -3.19 5.51
N GLU A 74 -13.17 -2.41 5.26
CA GLU A 74 -13.00 -1.03 4.80
C GLU A 74 -13.91 -0.12 5.62
N THR A 75 -13.33 0.91 6.25
CA THR A 75 -14.05 1.92 7.00
C THR A 75 -13.62 3.30 6.53
N GLU A 76 -14.24 4.35 7.08
CA GLU A 76 -13.84 5.71 6.78
C GLU A 76 -12.43 6.03 7.26
N LYS A 77 -11.93 5.29 8.26
CA LYS A 77 -10.65 5.57 8.90
C LYS A 77 -9.54 4.68 8.43
N TYR A 78 -9.84 3.47 7.99
CA TYR A 78 -8.81 2.51 7.58
C TYR A 78 -9.35 1.46 6.63
N VAL A 79 -8.42 0.76 5.98
CA VAL A 79 -8.72 -0.41 5.15
C VAL A 79 -7.75 -1.51 5.53
N ILE A 80 -8.28 -2.70 5.80
CA ILE A 80 -7.46 -3.90 6.01
C ILE A 80 -7.55 -4.74 4.75
N PHE A 81 -6.40 -5.09 4.19
CA PHE A 81 -6.35 -5.82 2.92
C PHE A 81 -5.22 -6.85 2.91
N GLU A 82 -5.37 -7.85 2.07
CA GLU A 82 -4.34 -8.85 1.85
C GLU A 82 -3.71 -8.68 0.49
N THR A 83 -2.41 -8.96 0.43
CA THR A 83 -1.67 -9.12 -0.82
C THR A 83 -1.26 -10.59 -0.93
N GLU A 84 -0.49 -10.93 -1.95
CA GLU A 84 -0.04 -12.32 -2.12
C GLU A 84 0.75 -12.85 -0.93
N ASN A 85 1.47 -11.97 -0.24
CA ASN A 85 2.41 -12.40 0.80
C ASN A 85 2.08 -11.92 2.20
N SER A 86 1.20 -10.96 2.36
CA SER A 86 1.05 -10.26 3.64
C SER A 86 -0.32 -9.64 3.82
N THR A 87 -0.62 -9.30 5.06
CA THR A 87 -1.83 -8.55 5.42
C THR A 87 -1.40 -7.17 5.88
N TYR A 88 -2.11 -6.16 5.42
CA TYR A 88 -1.81 -4.77 5.74
C TYR A 88 -3.04 -4.03 6.22
N LYS A 89 -2.79 -2.97 7.00
CA LYS A 89 -3.80 -1.99 7.40
C LYS A 89 -3.34 -0.62 6.93
N LEU A 90 -4.14 0.02 6.11
CA LEU A 90 -3.88 1.38 5.66
C LEU A 90 -4.76 2.32 6.47
N ILE A 91 -4.14 3.20 7.25
CA ILE A 91 -4.84 4.21 8.02
C ILE A 91 -4.87 5.49 7.19
N LYS A 92 -6.06 5.96 6.93
CA LYS A 92 -6.27 7.14 6.09
C LYS A 92 -6.00 8.45 6.82
#